data_eedbca9a6461ebaee219d73f03fea881
#
_entry.id   eedbca9a6461ebaee219d73f03fea881
#
_cell.length_a   1.000
_cell.length_b   1.000
_cell.length_c   1.000
_cell.angle_alpha   90.00
_cell.angle_beta   90.00
_cell.angle_gamma   90.00
#
_symmetry.space_group_name_H-M   'P 1'
#
loop_
_entity.id
_entity.type
_entity.pdbx_description
1 polymer ?
#
loop_
_entity_poly.entity_id
_entity_poly.type
_entity_poly.pdbx_seq_one_letter_code
_entity_poly.pdbx_strand_id
1 'polypeptide(L)'
;MARTDSFCGYLFAALLAATTASFAADYPAPAEGDYTIRDFKFASGETLPELRIHYRTVGQPQKDAQGKTRNAVLIMHGTTGSGAQFIRPEFAGELFGKDQPLDATKFFIVLPDGIGHGKSSKPSDGMHAKFPRYGYIDMVEAQYRLLTDGLGVNHARLVMGTSMGGMHTWLWGETHPDFMDALMPLASLPTQISGRNRAWRRIIIDAIRNDPAWNGGDYPAAAGQPPSLRAAAEMLWLMSSNPV
;
A
#
# COMPACT_ATOMS: atom_id res chain seq x y z
N MET A 1 34.47 -58.29 44.94
CA MET A 1 33.59 -57.39 45.76
C MET A 1 34.02 -55.97 45.42
N ALA A 2 33.28 -55.32 44.56
CA ALA A 2 33.42 -53.88 44.30
C ALA A 2 32.04 -53.36 44.00
N ARG A 3 31.55 -52.48 44.82
CA ARG A 3 30.27 -51.75 44.70
C ARG A 3 30.50 -50.57 43.75
N THR A 4 29.67 -50.48 42.73
CA THR A 4 29.56 -49.35 41.87
C THR A 4 28.33 -48.55 42.28
N ASP A 5 28.55 -47.36 42.87
CA ASP A 5 27.54 -46.38 43.16
C ASP A 5 27.15 -45.59 41.93
N SER A 6 25.91 -45.76 41.46
CA SER A 6 25.33 -44.94 40.38
C SER A 6 24.88 -43.62 40.94
N PHE A 7 25.53 -42.52 40.52
CA PHE A 7 25.07 -41.17 40.76
C PHE A 7 24.08 -40.79 39.65
N CYS A 8 22.82 -40.72 39.98
CA CYS A 8 21.76 -40.24 39.10
C CYS A 8 21.68 -38.70 39.23
N GLY A 9 22.26 -38.02 38.25
CA GLY A 9 22.21 -36.56 38.19
C GLY A 9 20.91 -36.10 37.54
N TYR A 10 20.04 -35.45 38.28
CA TYR A 10 18.86 -34.76 37.73
C TYR A 10 19.28 -33.41 37.12
N LEU A 11 19.26 -33.33 35.79
CA LEU A 11 19.38 -32.07 35.07
C LEU A 11 18.03 -31.36 35.13
N PHE A 12 17.90 -30.33 35.94
CA PHE A 12 16.78 -29.38 35.92
C PHE A 12 16.98 -28.47 34.72
N ALA A 13 16.28 -28.71 33.61
CA ALA A 13 16.17 -27.78 32.50
C ALA A 13 15.17 -26.68 32.89
N ALA A 14 15.66 -25.55 33.32
CA ALA A 14 14.88 -24.34 33.51
C ALA A 14 14.53 -23.77 32.12
N LEU A 15 13.30 -24.01 31.65
CA LEU A 15 12.75 -23.35 30.47
C LEU A 15 12.51 -21.88 30.81
N LEU A 16 13.41 -20.99 30.41
CA LEU A 16 13.14 -19.54 30.41
C LEU A 16 12.10 -19.29 29.31
N ALA A 17 10.83 -19.17 29.67
CA ALA A 17 9.81 -18.60 28.82
C ALA A 17 10.11 -17.09 28.67
N ALA A 18 10.81 -16.71 27.62
CA ALA A 18 10.92 -15.32 27.22
C ALA A 18 9.52 -14.85 26.79
N THR A 19 8.78 -14.24 27.69
CA THR A 19 7.58 -13.48 27.35
C THR A 19 8.06 -12.28 26.53
N THR A 20 7.94 -12.38 25.20
CA THR A 20 8.01 -11.19 24.36
C THR A 20 6.86 -10.28 24.77
N ALA A 21 7.16 -9.23 25.51
CA ALA A 21 6.21 -8.17 25.76
C ALA A 21 5.83 -7.60 24.39
N SER A 22 4.67 -8.01 23.87
CA SER A 22 4.03 -7.33 22.75
C SER A 22 3.60 -5.98 23.31
N PHE A 23 4.39 -4.94 23.02
CA PHE A 23 3.93 -3.59 23.29
C PHE A 23 2.69 -3.39 22.44
N ALA A 24 1.52 -3.27 23.09
CA ALA A 24 0.32 -2.84 22.40
C ALA A 24 0.64 -1.48 21.75
N ALA A 25 0.28 -1.36 20.46
CA ALA A 25 0.46 -0.10 19.76
C ALA A 25 -0.28 1.01 20.52
N ASP A 26 0.37 2.16 20.73
CA ASP A 26 -0.19 3.30 21.46
C ASP A 26 -1.17 4.11 20.58
N TYR A 27 -1.90 3.43 19.71
CA TYR A 27 -2.95 3.99 18.84
C TYR A 27 -4.07 2.96 18.64
N PRO A 28 -5.30 3.41 18.25
CA PRO A 28 -6.43 2.50 18.00
C PRO A 28 -6.10 1.43 16.97
N ALA A 29 -6.58 0.20 17.19
CA ALA A 29 -6.39 -0.89 16.23
C ALA A 29 -6.95 -0.49 14.85
N PRO A 30 -6.22 -0.78 13.76
CA PRO A 30 -6.71 -0.54 12.40
C PRO A 30 -7.96 -1.36 12.10
N ALA A 31 -8.95 -0.74 11.44
CA ALA A 31 -10.07 -1.44 10.82
C ALA A 31 -9.78 -1.64 9.33
N GLU A 32 -10.09 -2.84 8.81
CA GLU A 32 -10.00 -3.14 7.36
C GLU A 32 -11.39 -3.15 6.74
N GLY A 33 -11.47 -2.76 5.46
CA GLY A 33 -12.70 -2.80 4.69
C GLY A 33 -12.44 -2.83 3.18
N ASP A 34 -13.49 -3.16 2.45
CA ASP A 34 -13.53 -3.11 1.00
C ASP A 34 -14.64 -2.14 0.55
N TYR A 35 -14.34 -1.31 -0.44
CA TYR A 35 -15.31 -0.50 -1.13
C TYR A 35 -15.37 -0.89 -2.60
N THR A 36 -16.55 -1.29 -3.08
CA THR A 36 -16.76 -1.67 -4.48
C THR A 36 -17.36 -0.50 -5.25
N ILE A 37 -16.61 -0.01 -6.23
CA ILE A 37 -17.05 1.00 -7.16
C ILE A 37 -17.69 0.28 -8.35
N ARG A 38 -18.96 0.53 -8.58
CA ARG A 38 -19.70 -0.05 -9.72
C ARG A 38 -19.46 0.76 -10.98
N ASP A 39 -19.38 0.03 -12.12
CA ASP A 39 -19.22 0.58 -13.46
C ASP A 39 -18.10 1.63 -13.56
N PHE A 40 -16.93 1.28 -12.99
CA PHE A 40 -15.78 2.18 -12.99
C PHE A 40 -15.23 2.36 -14.40
N LYS A 41 -15.32 3.58 -14.91
CA LYS A 41 -14.81 3.95 -16.24
C LYS A 41 -13.38 4.48 -16.13
N PHE A 42 -12.45 3.78 -16.74
CA PHE A 42 -11.06 4.17 -16.82
C PHE A 42 -10.81 5.27 -17.85
N ALA A 43 -9.75 6.03 -17.67
CA ALA A 43 -9.29 7.04 -18.64
C ALA A 43 -8.97 6.44 -20.04
N SER A 44 -8.68 5.13 -20.11
CA SER A 44 -8.53 4.39 -21.35
C SER A 44 -9.82 4.23 -22.14
N GLY A 45 -10.99 4.54 -21.54
CA GLY A 45 -12.33 4.32 -22.07
C GLY A 45 -12.92 2.94 -21.75
N GLU A 46 -12.12 2.04 -21.19
CA GLU A 46 -12.57 0.72 -20.71
C GLU A 46 -13.42 0.86 -19.44
N THR A 47 -14.30 -0.10 -19.20
CA THR A 47 -15.13 -0.10 -17.97
C THR A 47 -14.98 -1.42 -17.24
N LEU A 48 -14.89 -1.38 -15.93
CA LEU A 48 -14.94 -2.55 -15.06
C LEU A 48 -16.25 -2.52 -14.27
N PRO A 49 -17.12 -3.56 -14.35
CA PRO A 49 -18.40 -3.57 -13.65
C PRO A 49 -18.26 -3.40 -12.13
N GLU A 50 -17.22 -3.99 -11.56
CA GLU A 50 -16.93 -3.90 -10.13
C GLU A 50 -15.42 -3.69 -9.92
N LEU A 51 -15.04 -2.52 -9.40
CA LEU A 51 -13.68 -2.22 -8.97
C LEU A 51 -13.64 -2.19 -7.44
N ARG A 52 -13.03 -3.20 -6.82
CA ARG A 52 -12.84 -3.26 -5.37
C ARG A 52 -11.59 -2.49 -4.97
N ILE A 53 -11.75 -1.60 -4.01
CA ILE A 53 -10.66 -0.90 -3.32
C ILE A 53 -10.65 -1.37 -1.88
N HIS A 54 -9.59 -2.08 -1.52
CA HIS A 54 -9.31 -2.45 -0.13
C HIS A 54 -8.66 -1.29 0.59
N TYR A 55 -9.00 -1.10 1.86
CA TYR A 55 -8.44 -0.02 2.67
C TYR A 55 -8.32 -0.40 4.14
N ARG A 56 -7.53 0.36 4.86
CA ARG A 56 -7.47 0.37 6.32
C ARG A 56 -7.77 1.75 6.83
N THR A 57 -8.39 1.83 8.00
CA THR A 57 -8.59 3.09 8.71
C THR A 57 -8.08 3.00 10.12
N VAL A 58 -7.57 4.12 10.65
CA VAL A 58 -7.22 4.27 12.08
C VAL A 58 -7.85 5.56 12.57
N GLY A 59 -8.45 5.53 13.76
CA GLY A 59 -9.21 6.65 14.31
C GLY A 59 -10.65 6.73 13.77
N GLN A 60 -11.30 7.87 14.01
CA GLN A 60 -12.71 8.10 13.64
C GLN A 60 -12.89 9.44 12.91
N PRO A 61 -13.77 9.52 11.90
CA PRO A 61 -14.05 10.78 11.22
C PRO A 61 -14.80 11.74 12.15
N GLN A 62 -14.41 13.01 12.09
CA GLN A 62 -15.06 14.10 12.83
C GLN A 62 -15.57 15.12 11.83
N LYS A 63 -16.84 15.54 12.00
CA LYS A 63 -17.47 16.56 11.17
C LYS A 63 -17.81 17.78 12.02
N ASP A 64 -17.73 18.97 11.39
CA ASP A 64 -18.21 20.19 11.99
C ASP A 64 -19.75 20.32 11.91
N ALA A 65 -20.28 21.42 12.42
CA ALA A 65 -21.72 21.70 12.42
C ALA A 65 -22.32 21.82 11.00
N GLN A 66 -21.50 22.06 9.98
CA GLN A 66 -21.87 22.12 8.57
C GLN A 66 -21.74 20.77 7.86
N GLY A 67 -21.32 19.71 8.58
CA GLY A 67 -21.13 18.39 8.05
C GLY A 67 -19.82 18.20 7.27
N LYS A 68 -18.90 19.18 7.32
CA LYS A 68 -17.58 19.07 6.69
C LYS A 68 -16.65 18.22 7.56
N THR A 69 -16.02 17.22 6.97
CA THR A 69 -14.98 16.43 7.65
C THR A 69 -13.76 17.30 7.97
N ARG A 70 -13.27 17.24 9.20
CA ARG A 70 -12.21 18.15 9.70
C ARG A 70 -10.87 17.47 9.97
N ASN A 71 -10.84 16.16 10.01
CA ASN A 71 -9.68 15.42 10.53
C ASN A 71 -9.24 14.24 9.65
N ALA A 72 -9.75 14.08 8.43
CA ALA A 72 -9.35 12.99 7.58
C ALA A 72 -7.93 13.20 7.02
N VAL A 73 -7.13 12.13 7.03
CA VAL A 73 -5.77 12.06 6.46
C VAL A 73 -5.72 10.88 5.51
N LEU A 74 -5.42 11.14 4.24
CA LEU A 74 -5.20 10.10 3.24
C LEU A 74 -3.69 9.84 3.10
N ILE A 75 -3.25 8.58 3.23
CA ILE A 75 -1.85 8.20 3.05
C ILE A 75 -1.73 7.11 1.98
N MET A 76 -0.98 7.40 0.91
CA MET A 76 -0.87 6.54 -0.28
C MET A 76 0.52 5.91 -0.39
N HIS A 77 0.53 4.59 -0.64
CA HIS A 77 1.75 3.78 -0.73
C HIS A 77 2.51 3.98 -2.05
N GLY A 78 3.78 3.58 -2.05
CA GLY A 78 4.63 3.54 -3.23
C GLY A 78 4.41 2.28 -4.09
N THR A 79 5.17 2.18 -5.20
CA THR A 79 5.20 1.00 -6.07
C THR A 79 5.50 -0.26 -5.25
N THR A 80 4.81 -1.36 -5.54
CA THR A 80 4.90 -2.66 -4.84
C THR A 80 4.38 -2.66 -3.39
N GLY A 81 3.92 -1.53 -2.87
CA GLY A 81 3.38 -1.41 -1.52
C GLY A 81 1.89 -1.73 -1.41
N SER A 82 1.36 -1.48 -0.23
CA SER A 82 -0.07 -1.46 0.11
C SER A 82 -0.28 -0.56 1.32
N GLY A 83 -1.52 -0.27 1.67
CA GLY A 83 -1.84 0.47 2.90
C GLY A 83 -1.26 -0.17 4.16
N ALA A 84 -1.02 -1.47 4.17
CA ALA A 84 -0.41 -2.19 5.29
C ALA A 84 1.00 -1.72 5.64
N GLN A 85 1.76 -1.14 4.70
CA GLN A 85 3.11 -0.66 4.98
C GLN A 85 3.13 0.46 6.04
N PHE A 86 2.02 1.19 6.19
CA PHE A 86 1.91 2.30 7.13
C PHE A 86 1.44 1.90 8.53
N ILE A 87 1.13 0.61 8.75
CA ILE A 87 0.79 0.07 10.08
C ILE A 87 2.03 -0.49 10.82
N ARG A 88 3.18 -0.47 10.17
CA ARG A 88 4.42 -0.95 10.79
C ARG A 88 4.87 -0.05 11.93
N PRO A 89 5.58 -0.59 12.95
CA PRO A 89 6.10 0.20 14.07
C PRO A 89 6.93 1.40 13.63
N GLU A 90 7.72 1.24 12.54
CA GLU A 90 8.61 2.29 12.02
C GLU A 90 7.85 3.48 11.41
N PHE A 91 6.55 3.34 11.16
CA PHE A 91 5.70 4.42 10.65
C PHE A 91 4.57 4.74 11.63
N ALA A 92 3.67 3.80 11.87
CA ALA A 92 2.53 4.02 12.77
C ALA A 92 2.97 4.26 14.22
N GLY A 93 3.99 3.54 14.69
CA GLY A 93 4.55 3.73 16.03
C GLY A 93 5.15 5.11 16.26
N GLU A 94 5.61 5.76 15.19
CA GLU A 94 6.23 7.09 15.26
C GLU A 94 5.23 8.23 14.98
N LEU A 95 4.09 7.94 14.33
CA LEU A 95 3.19 8.99 13.86
C LEU A 95 1.78 8.94 14.43
N PHE A 96 1.26 7.74 14.78
CA PHE A 96 -0.16 7.56 15.07
C PHE A 96 -0.50 7.53 16.56
N GLY A 97 0.49 7.40 17.42
CA GLY A 97 0.31 7.39 18.86
C GLY A 97 -0.16 8.73 19.43
N LYS A 98 -0.58 8.70 20.68
CA LYS A 98 -1.05 9.91 21.38
C LYS A 98 0.01 11.01 21.35
N ASP A 99 -0.44 12.23 21.01
CA ASP A 99 0.37 13.45 20.88
C ASP A 99 1.48 13.41 19.81
N GLN A 100 1.50 12.37 18.96
CA GLN A 100 2.33 12.32 17.76
C GLN A 100 1.69 13.12 16.59
N PRO A 101 2.45 13.41 15.50
CA PRO A 101 1.99 14.30 14.44
C PRO A 101 0.66 13.91 13.77
N LEU A 102 0.37 12.62 13.67
CA LEU A 102 -0.89 12.08 13.13
C LEU A 102 -1.63 11.26 14.18
N ASP A 103 -1.66 11.75 15.41
CA ASP A 103 -2.36 11.15 16.56
C ASP A 103 -3.75 10.62 16.16
N ALA A 104 -3.90 9.31 16.12
CA ALA A 104 -5.12 8.64 15.67
C ALA A 104 -6.32 8.79 16.62
N THR A 105 -6.13 9.40 17.78
CA THR A 105 -7.25 9.84 18.65
C THR A 105 -7.87 11.15 18.15
N LYS A 106 -7.14 11.92 17.35
CA LYS A 106 -7.52 13.21 16.77
C LYS A 106 -7.81 13.13 15.27
N PHE A 107 -7.08 12.28 14.54
CA PHE A 107 -7.17 12.13 13.10
C PHE A 107 -7.88 10.84 12.68
N PHE A 108 -8.55 10.90 11.55
CA PHE A 108 -9.09 9.75 10.83
C PHE A 108 -8.17 9.43 9.65
N ILE A 109 -7.34 8.42 9.81
CA ILE A 109 -6.30 8.04 8.86
C ILE A 109 -6.85 6.97 7.92
N VAL A 110 -6.77 7.19 6.61
CA VAL A 110 -7.22 6.27 5.56
C VAL A 110 -6.02 5.81 4.73
N LEU A 111 -5.84 4.50 4.63
CA LEU A 111 -4.72 3.81 4.02
C LEU A 111 -5.23 2.85 2.94
N PRO A 112 -5.54 3.33 1.71
CA PRO A 112 -6.01 2.45 0.65
C PRO A 112 -4.90 1.62 0.05
N ASP A 113 -5.27 0.43 -0.45
CA ASP A 113 -4.48 -0.30 -1.42
C ASP A 113 -4.85 0.26 -2.82
N GLY A 114 -3.86 0.66 -3.61
CA GLY A 114 -4.11 1.18 -4.96
C GLY A 114 -4.61 0.09 -5.92
N ILE A 115 -5.24 0.49 -7.03
CA ILE A 115 -5.58 -0.43 -8.12
C ILE A 115 -4.30 -1.21 -8.52
N GLY A 116 -4.42 -2.52 -8.68
CA GLY A 116 -3.27 -3.38 -9.02
C GLY A 116 -2.39 -3.79 -7.83
N HIS A 117 -2.73 -3.38 -6.60
CA HIS A 117 -1.91 -3.59 -5.41
C HIS A 117 -2.71 -4.22 -4.26
N GLY A 118 -1.99 -4.86 -3.35
CA GLY A 118 -2.54 -5.41 -2.11
C GLY A 118 -3.76 -6.30 -2.33
N LYS A 119 -4.85 -5.98 -1.63
CA LYS A 119 -6.13 -6.67 -1.75
C LYS A 119 -7.14 -5.97 -2.67
N SER A 120 -6.77 -4.82 -3.29
CA SER A 120 -7.60 -4.16 -4.31
C SER A 120 -7.64 -4.97 -5.61
N SER A 121 -8.62 -4.69 -6.47
CA SER A 121 -8.74 -5.33 -7.79
C SER A 121 -7.44 -5.20 -8.59
N LYS A 122 -7.00 -6.31 -9.18
CA LYS A 122 -5.73 -6.41 -9.91
C LYS A 122 -5.79 -7.48 -11.01
N PRO A 123 -4.91 -7.42 -12.01
CA PRO A 123 -4.86 -8.40 -13.09
C PRO A 123 -4.86 -9.86 -12.63
N SER A 124 -4.10 -10.17 -11.58
CA SER A 124 -3.97 -11.54 -11.04
C SER A 124 -5.24 -12.09 -10.37
N ASP A 125 -6.30 -11.28 -10.22
CA ASP A 125 -7.59 -11.75 -9.70
C ASP A 125 -8.44 -12.50 -10.76
N GLY A 126 -7.83 -12.90 -11.88
CA GLY A 126 -8.44 -13.75 -12.92
C GLY A 126 -8.60 -13.08 -14.28
N MET A 127 -8.50 -11.76 -14.38
CA MET A 127 -8.61 -11.07 -15.68
C MET A 127 -7.28 -11.07 -16.48
N HIS A 128 -6.16 -11.22 -15.80
CA HIS A 128 -4.82 -11.24 -16.40
C HIS A 128 -4.61 -10.07 -17.37
N ALA A 129 -4.21 -10.33 -18.61
CA ALA A 129 -4.00 -9.31 -19.62
C ALA A 129 -5.28 -8.58 -20.09
N LYS A 130 -6.46 -9.08 -19.72
CA LYS A 130 -7.77 -8.46 -20.00
C LYS A 130 -8.18 -7.43 -18.96
N PHE A 131 -7.40 -7.26 -17.88
CA PHE A 131 -7.67 -6.19 -16.91
C PHE A 131 -7.53 -4.84 -17.60
N PRO A 132 -8.46 -3.88 -17.38
CA PRO A 132 -8.42 -2.57 -18.02
C PRO A 132 -7.09 -1.86 -17.82
N ARG A 133 -6.64 -1.13 -18.82
CA ARG A 133 -5.44 -0.29 -18.71
C ARG A 133 -5.75 0.90 -17.83
N TYR A 134 -4.96 1.06 -16.77
CA TYR A 134 -5.12 2.13 -15.80
C TYR A 134 -3.84 2.94 -15.60
N GLY A 135 -4.01 4.17 -15.19
CA GLY A 135 -2.94 5.08 -14.83
C GLY A 135 -3.17 5.73 -13.47
N TYR A 136 -2.33 6.69 -13.14
CA TYR A 136 -2.42 7.39 -11.85
C TYR A 136 -3.72 8.17 -11.69
N ILE A 137 -4.25 8.71 -12.79
CA ILE A 137 -5.53 9.44 -12.76
C ILE A 137 -6.69 8.53 -12.32
N ASP A 138 -6.70 7.28 -12.81
CA ASP A 138 -7.70 6.29 -12.42
C ASP A 138 -7.56 5.88 -10.95
N MET A 139 -6.31 5.78 -10.47
CA MET A 139 -6.02 5.44 -9.07
C MET A 139 -6.46 6.56 -8.13
N VAL A 140 -6.23 7.83 -8.50
CA VAL A 140 -6.69 9.00 -7.74
C VAL A 140 -8.21 9.07 -7.72
N GLU A 141 -8.89 8.88 -8.87
CA GLU A 141 -10.34 8.85 -8.95
C GLU A 141 -10.95 7.75 -8.06
N ALA A 142 -10.36 6.55 -8.07
CA ALA A 142 -10.82 5.46 -7.20
C ALA A 142 -10.62 5.79 -5.70
N GLN A 143 -9.53 6.46 -5.34
CA GLN A 143 -9.29 6.93 -3.98
C GLN A 143 -10.28 8.03 -3.57
N TYR A 144 -10.58 8.96 -4.49
CA TYR A 144 -11.57 10.02 -4.27
C TYR A 144 -12.95 9.42 -4.00
N ARG A 145 -13.40 8.48 -4.80
CA ARG A 145 -14.67 7.78 -4.60
C ARG A 145 -14.71 6.92 -3.34
N LEU A 146 -13.59 6.30 -2.97
CA LEU A 146 -13.48 5.64 -1.67
C LEU A 146 -13.75 6.62 -0.53
N LEU A 147 -13.11 7.80 -0.56
CA LEU A 147 -13.29 8.80 0.50
C LEU A 147 -14.71 9.34 0.52
N THR A 148 -15.23 9.77 -0.62
CA THR A 148 -16.55 10.47 -0.72
C THR A 148 -17.70 9.50 -0.56
N ASP A 149 -17.78 8.49 -1.43
CA ASP A 149 -18.93 7.61 -1.55
C ASP A 149 -18.83 6.44 -0.55
N GLY A 150 -17.61 5.93 -0.31
CA GLY A 150 -17.39 4.79 0.57
C GLY A 150 -17.33 5.16 2.06
N LEU A 151 -16.63 6.24 2.40
CA LEU A 151 -16.36 6.64 3.79
C LEU A 151 -17.09 7.92 4.22
N GLY A 152 -17.80 8.59 3.31
CA GLY A 152 -18.52 9.82 3.59
C GLY A 152 -17.63 11.00 4.02
N VAL A 153 -16.35 10.95 3.59
CA VAL A 153 -15.36 12.01 3.80
C VAL A 153 -15.47 13.01 2.66
N ASN A 154 -15.84 14.22 2.96
CA ASN A 154 -16.02 15.29 1.98
C ASN A 154 -14.94 16.37 2.02
N HIS A 155 -13.95 16.20 2.90
CA HIS A 155 -12.76 17.05 2.96
C HIS A 155 -11.64 16.35 3.76
N ALA A 156 -10.41 16.52 3.33
CA ALA A 156 -9.23 15.99 4.00
C ALA A 156 -8.39 17.11 4.65
N ARG A 157 -7.89 16.85 5.84
CA ARG A 157 -6.90 17.72 6.50
C ARG A 157 -5.56 17.63 5.79
N LEU A 158 -5.22 16.42 5.31
CA LEU A 158 -3.94 16.15 4.66
C LEU A 158 -4.13 15.01 3.64
N VAL A 159 -3.55 15.19 2.47
CA VAL A 159 -3.30 14.12 1.49
C VAL A 159 -1.80 13.96 1.34
N MET A 160 -1.27 12.76 1.62
CA MET A 160 0.15 12.48 1.53
C MET A 160 0.42 11.12 0.89
N GLY A 161 1.63 10.94 0.41
CA GLY A 161 2.06 9.68 -0.14
C GLY A 161 3.54 9.63 -0.45
N THR A 162 4.05 8.41 -0.60
CA THR A 162 5.46 8.16 -0.88
C THR A 162 5.67 7.61 -2.28
N SER A 163 6.69 8.08 -3.02
CA SER A 163 7.06 7.60 -4.35
C SER A 163 5.86 7.68 -5.32
N MET A 164 5.30 6.54 -5.77
CA MET A 164 4.07 6.50 -6.57
C MET A 164 2.91 7.24 -5.86
N GLY A 165 2.71 6.99 -4.57
CA GLY A 165 1.71 7.71 -3.77
C GLY A 165 1.98 9.20 -3.66
N GLY A 166 3.25 9.63 -3.68
CA GLY A 166 3.62 11.03 -3.76
C GLY A 166 3.27 11.65 -5.12
N MET A 167 3.38 10.88 -6.22
CA MET A 167 2.90 11.32 -7.53
C MET A 167 1.37 11.43 -7.57
N HIS A 168 0.66 10.54 -6.89
CA HIS A 168 -0.80 10.68 -6.68
C HIS A 168 -1.13 11.93 -5.87
N THR A 169 -0.32 12.27 -4.87
CA THR A 169 -0.53 13.48 -4.06
C THR A 169 -0.49 14.76 -4.92
N TRP A 170 0.42 14.85 -5.87
CA TRP A 170 0.42 15.96 -6.85
C TRP A 170 -0.86 15.98 -7.68
N LEU A 171 -1.30 14.82 -8.21
CA LEU A 171 -2.53 14.72 -8.99
C LEU A 171 -3.78 15.06 -8.17
N TRP A 172 -3.82 14.72 -6.88
CA TRP A 172 -4.87 15.15 -5.99
C TRP A 172 -5.03 16.68 -5.95
N GLY A 173 -3.90 17.40 -5.84
CA GLY A 173 -3.89 18.86 -5.88
C GLY A 173 -4.34 19.44 -7.21
N GLU A 174 -4.06 18.76 -8.33
CA GLU A 174 -4.48 19.20 -9.66
C GLU A 174 -5.95 18.91 -9.96
N THR A 175 -6.45 17.73 -9.53
CA THR A 175 -7.80 17.26 -9.88
C THR A 175 -8.86 17.64 -8.86
N HIS A 176 -8.50 17.79 -7.59
CA HIS A 176 -9.42 18.07 -6.49
C HIS A 176 -8.88 19.17 -5.55
N PRO A 177 -8.52 20.37 -6.07
CA PRO A 177 -7.75 21.38 -5.31
C PRO A 177 -8.45 21.85 -4.01
N ASP A 178 -9.78 21.84 -3.99
CA ASP A 178 -10.57 22.31 -2.83
C ASP A 178 -10.89 21.20 -1.81
N PHE A 179 -10.42 19.95 -2.08
CA PHE A 179 -10.78 18.80 -1.24
C PHE A 179 -9.90 18.69 0.00
N MET A 180 -8.70 19.30 0.03
CA MET A 180 -7.76 19.16 1.14
C MET A 180 -7.18 20.50 1.60
N ASP A 181 -6.75 20.55 2.87
CA ASP A 181 -6.04 21.70 3.43
C ASP A 181 -4.54 21.69 3.08
N ALA A 182 -3.93 20.50 2.95
CA ALA A 182 -2.51 20.36 2.73
C ALA A 182 -2.17 19.12 1.88
N LEU A 183 -1.05 19.22 1.15
CA LEU A 183 -0.44 18.14 0.38
C LEU A 183 0.97 17.87 0.90
N MET A 184 1.34 16.60 1.05
CA MET A 184 2.70 16.17 1.40
C MET A 184 3.18 15.08 0.44
N PRO A 185 3.65 15.44 -0.78
CA PRO A 185 4.24 14.50 -1.71
C PRO A 185 5.68 14.17 -1.30
N LEU A 186 5.97 12.92 -0.94
CA LEU A 186 7.29 12.47 -0.49
C LEU A 186 7.97 11.63 -1.58
N ALA A 187 9.29 11.85 -1.77
CA ALA A 187 10.14 11.11 -2.69
C ALA A 187 9.53 10.99 -4.11
N SER A 188 9.01 12.10 -4.64
CA SER A 188 8.28 12.13 -5.91
C SER A 188 8.49 13.44 -6.66
N LEU A 189 8.06 13.49 -7.91
CA LEU A 189 8.13 14.65 -8.79
C LEU A 189 6.73 14.93 -9.37
N PRO A 190 6.38 16.21 -9.61
CA PRO A 190 5.13 16.61 -10.27
C PRO A 190 5.23 16.52 -11.80
N THR A 191 5.86 15.45 -12.29
CA THR A 191 6.08 15.25 -13.73
C THR A 191 6.24 13.79 -14.07
N GLN A 192 6.18 13.47 -15.35
CA GLN A 192 6.37 12.11 -15.84
C GLN A 192 7.77 11.57 -15.49
N ILE A 193 7.81 10.28 -15.15
CA ILE A 193 9.07 9.58 -14.94
C ILE A 193 9.91 9.63 -16.22
N SER A 194 11.14 10.12 -16.11
CA SER A 194 12.06 10.35 -17.23
C SER A 194 13.47 9.81 -16.93
N GLY A 195 14.39 10.00 -17.87
CA GLY A 195 15.79 9.65 -17.72
C GLY A 195 16.01 8.16 -17.43
N ARG A 196 17.01 7.87 -16.59
CA ARG A 196 17.40 6.48 -16.25
C ARG A 196 16.25 5.68 -15.66
N ASN A 197 15.41 6.27 -14.81
CA ASN A 197 14.27 5.57 -14.21
C ASN A 197 13.29 5.06 -15.28
N ARG A 198 13.01 5.87 -16.32
CA ARG A 198 12.20 5.44 -17.45
C ARG A 198 12.86 4.32 -18.25
N ALA A 199 14.17 4.40 -18.48
CA ALA A 199 14.94 3.38 -19.19
C ALA A 199 14.89 2.03 -18.44
N TRP A 200 15.10 2.03 -17.13
CA TRP A 200 15.02 0.81 -16.30
C TRP A 200 13.65 0.18 -16.35
N ARG A 201 12.58 0.97 -16.22
CA ARG A 201 11.20 0.46 -16.35
C ARG A 201 10.96 -0.16 -17.72
N ARG A 202 11.50 0.44 -18.78
CA ARG A 202 11.39 -0.13 -20.13
C ARG A 202 12.13 -1.44 -20.26
N ILE A 203 13.32 -1.57 -19.71
CA ILE A 203 14.09 -2.82 -19.68
C ILE A 203 13.32 -3.93 -18.97
N ILE A 204 12.72 -3.64 -17.82
CA ILE A 204 11.88 -4.59 -17.07
C ILE A 204 10.69 -5.05 -17.93
N ILE A 205 9.98 -4.12 -18.54
CA ILE A 205 8.80 -4.42 -19.37
C ILE A 205 9.19 -5.26 -20.57
N ASP A 206 10.28 -4.93 -21.25
CA ASP A 206 10.74 -5.68 -22.42
C ASP A 206 11.25 -7.07 -22.05
N ALA A 207 11.97 -7.20 -20.94
CA ALA A 207 12.41 -8.50 -20.44
C ALA A 207 11.21 -9.44 -20.20
N ILE A 208 10.17 -8.94 -19.54
CA ILE A 208 8.95 -9.73 -19.26
C ILE A 208 8.18 -10.05 -20.55
N ARG A 209 7.95 -9.05 -21.42
CA ARG A 209 7.16 -9.23 -22.65
C ARG A 209 7.80 -10.14 -23.67
N ASN A 210 9.14 -10.19 -23.71
CA ASN A 210 9.90 -11.05 -24.62
C ASN A 210 10.08 -12.48 -24.08
N ASP A 211 9.69 -12.75 -22.85
CA ASP A 211 9.73 -14.09 -22.29
C ASP A 211 8.55 -14.93 -22.81
N PRO A 212 8.79 -16.03 -23.53
CA PRO A 212 7.71 -16.91 -24.00
C PRO A 212 6.81 -17.42 -22.86
N ALA A 213 7.38 -17.62 -21.66
CA ALA A 213 6.62 -18.11 -20.51
C ALA A 213 5.59 -17.09 -20.00
N TRP A 214 5.74 -15.81 -20.33
CA TRP A 214 4.78 -14.78 -19.97
C TRP A 214 3.44 -14.93 -20.73
N ASN A 215 3.45 -15.51 -21.93
CA ASN A 215 2.26 -15.81 -22.75
C ASN A 215 1.28 -14.61 -22.86
N GLY A 216 1.79 -13.39 -23.12
CA GLY A 216 0.94 -12.19 -23.20
C GLY A 216 0.26 -11.78 -21.90
N GLY A 217 0.73 -12.28 -20.76
CA GLY A 217 0.15 -12.06 -19.43
C GLY A 217 -0.85 -13.14 -19.00
N ASP A 218 -1.05 -14.19 -19.79
CA ASP A 218 -1.98 -15.29 -19.53
C ASP A 218 -1.21 -16.60 -19.22
N TYR A 219 -0.26 -16.53 -18.30
CA TYR A 219 0.48 -17.69 -17.84
C TYR A 219 -0.20 -18.36 -16.64
N PRO A 220 -0.18 -19.70 -16.54
CA PRO A 220 -0.82 -20.40 -15.45
C PRO A 220 -0.08 -20.16 -14.14
N ALA A 221 -0.81 -19.76 -13.08
CA ALA A 221 -0.23 -19.50 -11.76
C ALA A 221 0.55 -20.70 -11.19
N ALA A 222 0.14 -21.94 -11.52
CA ALA A 222 0.80 -23.17 -11.13
C ALA A 222 2.18 -23.36 -11.79
N ALA A 223 2.46 -22.68 -12.91
CA ALA A 223 3.78 -22.75 -13.56
C ALA A 223 4.86 -21.93 -12.83
N GLY A 224 4.48 -21.20 -11.78
CA GLY A 224 5.37 -20.28 -11.08
C GLY A 224 5.60 -18.98 -11.85
N GLN A 225 6.61 -18.24 -11.44
CA GLN A 225 6.92 -16.96 -12.07
C GLN A 225 7.75 -17.14 -13.35
N PRO A 226 7.47 -16.35 -14.41
CA PRO A 226 8.29 -16.36 -15.60
C PRO A 226 9.77 -16.09 -15.28
N PRO A 227 10.73 -16.78 -15.93
CA PRO A 227 12.17 -16.60 -15.69
C PRO A 227 12.66 -15.16 -15.81
N SER A 228 12.01 -14.36 -16.67
CA SER A 228 12.28 -12.94 -16.87
C SER A 228 12.04 -12.07 -15.63
N LEU A 229 11.26 -12.53 -14.65
CA LEU A 229 11.11 -11.81 -13.38
C LEU A 229 12.41 -11.69 -12.60
N ARG A 230 13.37 -12.58 -12.82
CA ARG A 230 14.71 -12.45 -12.24
C ARG A 230 15.39 -11.17 -12.74
N ALA A 231 15.37 -10.90 -14.04
CA ALA A 231 15.93 -9.65 -14.59
C ALA A 231 15.21 -8.41 -14.04
N ALA A 232 13.89 -8.49 -13.85
CA ALA A 232 13.13 -7.43 -13.22
C ALA A 232 13.55 -7.19 -11.76
N ALA A 233 13.77 -8.25 -10.99
CA ALA A 233 14.22 -8.16 -9.60
C ALA A 233 15.66 -7.58 -9.51
N GLU A 234 16.57 -8.02 -10.38
CA GLU A 234 17.94 -7.51 -10.45
C GLU A 234 17.95 -6.00 -10.80
N MET A 235 17.09 -5.57 -11.72
CA MET A 235 16.95 -4.16 -12.08
C MET A 235 16.37 -3.33 -10.92
N LEU A 236 15.37 -3.83 -10.20
CA LEU A 236 14.82 -3.18 -9.01
C LEU A 236 15.87 -3.05 -7.91
N TRP A 237 16.68 -4.11 -7.73
CA TRP A 237 17.79 -4.07 -6.77
C TRP A 237 18.82 -3.00 -7.14
N LEU A 238 19.20 -2.91 -8.42
CA LEU A 238 20.10 -1.85 -8.92
C LEU A 238 19.52 -0.44 -8.71
N MET A 239 18.21 -0.27 -8.91
CA MET A 239 17.52 1.02 -8.71
C MET A 239 17.44 1.46 -7.25
N SER A 240 17.36 0.51 -6.32
CA SER A 240 17.13 0.75 -4.89
C SER A 240 18.39 0.62 -4.03
N SER A 241 19.49 0.13 -4.59
CA SER A 241 20.76 0.00 -3.89
C SER A 241 21.66 1.23 -4.08
N ASN A 242 22.52 1.49 -3.10
CA ASN A 242 23.63 2.43 -3.25
C ASN A 242 24.83 1.65 -3.76
N PRO A 243 25.41 2.01 -4.93
CA PRO A 243 26.67 1.39 -5.39
C PRO A 243 27.81 2.02 -4.59
N VAL A 244 28.10 1.47 -3.43
CA VAL A 244 29.35 1.71 -2.69
C VAL A 244 30.26 0.55 -2.93
#